data_f368498bdbeae91cf21559d77ae6f761
#
_entry.id   f368498bdbeae91cf21559d77ae6f761
#
_cell.length_a   1.000
_cell.length_b   1.000
_cell.length_c   1.000
_cell.angle_alpha   90.00
_cell.angle_beta   90.00
_cell.angle_gamma   90.00
#
_symmetry.space_group_name_H-M   'P 1'
#
loop_
_entity.id
_entity.type
_entity.pdbx_description
1 polymer ?
#
loop_
_entity_poly.entity_id
_entity_poly.type
_entity_poly.pdbx_seq_one_letter_code
_entity_poly.pdbx_strand_id
1 'polypeptide(L)'
;YIYDNPEFEVPAASGINSTMGNADMEPQRTTQYEVGFSQQFGRDVGLEITGYFKDIRNLNSSEIKNSFIAGDRYGVYVNKDHANSKGITVALSKRSQQKVSGNLDYTYSISEGNASDPTAAFYDEQSDIEPEKMLVPLDWDQRHTLNGTITFQPTKLSGLSMVFNYGSGFPYTTTNEDGQRTSFENNGRKPSTYNVDLRGFYHFQLSKSIRISANINVYNLLDIRNELTVYGDTGRSGYSLIPGYTPQYSGPMLNTLDEYLIVPSYYSAPRQIKFGLAVSFR
;
A
#
# COMPACT_ATOMS: atom_id res chain seq x y z
N TYR A 1 21.74 -0.48 0.40
CA TYR A 1 22.81 -0.45 -0.58
C TYR A 1 22.38 -1.24 -1.80
N ILE A 2 22.13 -0.56 -2.92
CA ILE A 2 21.85 -1.21 -4.19
C ILE A 2 23.19 -1.51 -4.81
N TYR A 3 23.65 -2.76 -4.65
CA TYR A 3 24.86 -3.26 -5.30
C TYR A 3 24.43 -3.87 -6.65
N ASP A 4 24.36 -3.04 -7.67
CA ASP A 4 24.57 -3.55 -9.03
C ASP A 4 26.07 -3.60 -9.29
N ASN A 5 26.51 -4.72 -9.84
CA ASN A 5 27.93 -4.94 -10.10
C ASN A 5 28.46 -3.82 -11.01
N PRO A 6 29.47 -3.03 -10.58
CA PRO A 6 30.04 -1.96 -11.40
C PRO A 6 30.80 -2.48 -12.65
N GLU A 7 30.98 -3.78 -12.79
CA GLU A 7 31.65 -4.43 -13.92
C GLU A 7 30.69 -4.86 -15.05
N PHE A 8 29.39 -4.50 -15.00
CA PHE A 8 28.49 -4.81 -16.09
C PHE A 8 28.81 -3.91 -17.28
N GLU A 9 29.47 -4.48 -18.30
CA GLU A 9 29.62 -3.82 -19.60
C GLU A 9 28.23 -3.68 -20.25
N VAL A 10 27.81 -2.45 -20.46
CA VAL A 10 26.63 -2.15 -21.26
C VAL A 10 26.91 -2.57 -22.70
N PRO A 11 26.10 -3.42 -23.34
CA PRO A 11 26.30 -3.77 -24.75
C PRO A 11 26.36 -2.53 -25.60
N ALA A 12 27.40 -2.37 -26.39
CA ALA A 12 27.53 -1.27 -27.34
C ALA A 12 26.31 -1.18 -28.26
N ALA A 13 25.81 0.01 -28.49
CA ALA A 13 24.71 0.35 -29.42
C ALA A 13 23.27 0.13 -28.89
N SER A 14 23.04 0.07 -27.60
CA SER A 14 21.69 -0.19 -27.06
C SER A 14 21.00 1.02 -26.46
N GLY A 15 21.56 2.20 -26.48
CA GLY A 15 20.96 3.37 -25.83
C GLY A 15 21.03 3.31 -24.30
N ILE A 16 20.02 3.85 -23.59
CA ILE A 16 19.94 3.80 -22.12
C ILE A 16 19.41 2.42 -21.71
N ASN A 17 20.28 1.49 -21.28
CA ASN A 17 19.88 0.11 -21.01
C ASN A 17 20.11 -0.38 -19.58
N SER A 18 20.87 0.32 -18.77
CA SER A 18 21.25 -0.16 -17.44
C SER A 18 21.36 0.98 -16.46
N THR A 19 20.98 0.72 -15.24
CA THR A 19 21.27 1.58 -14.08
C THR A 19 22.39 0.95 -13.28
N MET A 20 23.47 1.70 -13.05
CA MET A 20 24.65 1.24 -12.31
C MET A 20 24.56 1.62 -10.84
N GLY A 21 25.09 0.75 -9.98
CA GLY A 21 25.27 1.05 -8.57
C GLY A 21 26.28 2.18 -8.34
N ASN A 22 26.14 2.88 -7.21
CA ASN A 22 27.03 3.95 -6.79
C ASN A 22 27.49 3.71 -5.36
N ALA A 23 28.80 3.48 -5.17
CA ALA A 23 29.39 3.23 -3.86
C ALA A 23 29.44 4.48 -2.97
N ASP A 24 29.35 5.68 -3.55
CA ASP A 24 29.43 6.97 -2.83
C ASP A 24 28.06 7.46 -2.35
N MET A 25 27.03 6.60 -2.37
CA MET A 25 25.71 6.98 -1.90
C MET A 25 25.71 7.24 -0.38
N GLU A 26 25.11 8.35 0.00
CA GLU A 26 24.82 8.67 1.39
C GLU A 26 23.57 7.96 1.92
N PRO A 27 23.48 7.70 3.24
CA PRO A 27 22.27 7.16 3.83
C PRO A 27 21.11 8.16 3.72
N GLN A 28 19.91 7.65 3.49
CA GLN A 28 18.69 8.44 3.59
C GLN A 28 18.51 8.96 5.02
N ARG A 29 18.03 10.20 5.15
CA ARG A 29 17.81 10.86 6.44
C ARG A 29 16.37 11.31 6.57
N THR A 30 15.74 10.99 7.70
CA THR A 30 14.42 11.49 8.06
C THR A 30 14.51 12.33 9.32
N THR A 31 14.07 13.58 9.25
CA THR A 31 13.85 14.43 10.41
C THR A 31 12.36 14.50 10.68
N GLN A 32 11.96 14.13 11.89
CA GLN A 32 10.54 14.09 12.29
C GLN A 32 10.27 15.06 13.42
N TYR A 33 9.21 15.83 13.31
CA TYR A 33 8.65 16.71 14.33
C TYR A 33 7.26 16.20 14.69
N GLU A 34 6.98 16.08 15.98
CA GLU A 34 5.70 15.65 16.49
C GLU A 34 5.23 16.53 17.64
N VAL A 35 3.92 16.78 17.66
CA VAL A 35 3.23 17.40 18.80
C VAL A 35 2.00 16.56 19.11
N GLY A 36 1.92 16.06 20.34
CA GLY A 36 0.85 15.20 20.80
C GLY A 36 0.10 15.76 22.00
N PHE A 37 -1.18 15.46 22.05
CA PHE A 37 -2.04 15.69 23.20
C PHE A 37 -2.69 14.35 23.59
N SER A 38 -2.60 13.99 24.87
CA SER A 38 -3.21 12.78 25.40
C SER A 38 -4.09 13.12 26.60
N GLN A 39 -5.33 12.65 26.58
CA GLN A 39 -6.31 12.88 27.64
C GLN A 39 -7.01 11.58 28.01
N GLN A 40 -7.07 11.30 29.27
CA GLN A 40 -7.86 10.21 29.82
C GLN A 40 -9.20 10.74 30.34
N PHE A 41 -10.29 10.10 29.94
CA PHE A 41 -11.65 10.37 30.41
C PHE A 41 -12.11 9.23 31.33
N GLY A 42 -12.31 9.55 32.59
CA GLY A 42 -12.63 8.57 33.60
C GLY A 42 -11.49 7.55 33.77
N ARG A 43 -11.84 6.27 33.95
CA ARG A 43 -10.86 5.17 34.14
C ARG A 43 -10.61 4.36 32.88
N ASP A 44 -11.42 4.51 31.85
CA ASP A 44 -11.58 3.53 30.80
C ASP A 44 -11.31 4.08 29.39
N VAL A 45 -11.45 5.38 29.17
CA VAL A 45 -11.39 5.96 27.84
C VAL A 45 -10.17 6.87 27.74
N GLY A 46 -9.34 6.63 26.74
CA GLY A 46 -8.18 7.48 26.38
C GLY A 46 -8.37 8.05 24.98
N LEU A 47 -8.07 9.33 24.84
CA LEU A 47 -7.98 10.05 23.55
C LEU A 47 -6.54 10.52 23.39
N GLU A 48 -5.99 10.29 22.22
CA GLU A 48 -4.69 10.80 21.80
C GLU A 48 -4.83 11.49 20.45
N ILE A 49 -4.24 12.67 20.31
CA ILE A 49 -4.19 13.43 19.05
C ILE A 49 -2.74 13.79 18.83
N THR A 50 -2.18 13.38 17.70
CA THR A 50 -0.78 13.64 17.34
C THR A 50 -0.71 14.24 15.95
N GLY A 51 -0.12 15.43 15.84
CA GLY A 51 0.28 16.03 14.58
C GLY A 51 1.75 15.74 14.31
N TYR A 52 2.10 15.44 13.08
CA TYR A 52 3.48 15.14 12.69
C TYR A 52 3.87 15.77 11.35
N PHE A 53 5.16 16.03 11.22
CA PHE A 53 5.80 16.40 9.97
C PHE A 53 7.13 15.64 9.84
N LYS A 54 7.35 15.01 8.68
CA LYS A 54 8.57 14.28 8.33
C LYS A 54 9.20 14.92 7.11
N ASP A 55 10.47 15.31 7.23
CA ASP A 55 11.32 15.76 6.12
C ASP A 55 12.29 14.62 5.79
N ILE A 56 12.22 14.10 4.57
CA ILE A 56 12.99 12.94 4.10
C ILE A 56 13.94 13.44 3.02
N ARG A 57 15.23 13.28 3.24
CA ARG A 57 16.29 13.75 2.34
C ARG A 57 17.20 12.61 1.93
N ASN A 58 17.96 12.86 0.86
CA ASN A 58 18.88 11.90 0.28
C ASN A 58 18.15 10.62 -0.18
N LEU A 59 16.92 10.75 -0.68
CA LEU A 59 16.23 9.64 -1.33
C LEU A 59 17.00 9.23 -2.58
N ASN A 60 16.98 7.94 -2.84
CA ASN A 60 17.60 7.36 -4.03
C ASN A 60 16.84 7.84 -5.27
N SER A 61 17.60 8.26 -6.27
CA SER A 61 17.14 8.63 -7.59
C SER A 61 18.11 8.08 -8.61
N SER A 62 17.83 8.25 -9.88
CA SER A 62 18.77 7.94 -10.97
C SER A 62 19.11 9.19 -11.76
N GLU A 63 20.34 9.28 -12.21
CA GLU A 63 20.84 10.32 -13.11
C GLU A 63 21.46 9.69 -14.36
N ILE A 64 21.15 10.25 -15.52
CA ILE A 64 21.70 9.76 -16.77
C ILE A 64 23.08 10.35 -17.00
N LYS A 65 24.04 9.48 -17.29
CA LYS A 65 25.42 9.82 -17.64
C LYS A 65 25.71 9.42 -19.08
N ASN A 66 26.47 10.25 -19.79
CA ASN A 66 26.99 9.89 -21.11
C ASN A 66 28.22 8.99 -20.94
N SER A 67 28.29 7.93 -21.72
CA SER A 67 29.47 7.08 -21.88
C SER A 67 30.55 7.79 -22.68
N PHE A 68 31.79 7.28 -22.65
CA PHE A 68 32.87 7.69 -23.55
C PHE A 68 32.60 7.30 -25.01
N ILE A 69 31.66 6.37 -25.22
CA ILE A 69 31.23 5.97 -26.59
C ILE A 69 30.11 6.92 -27.01
N ALA A 70 30.28 7.57 -28.13
CA ALA A 70 29.31 8.54 -28.64
C ALA A 70 27.93 7.87 -28.87
N GLY A 71 26.91 8.38 -28.22
CA GLY A 71 25.52 7.88 -28.29
C GLY A 71 25.13 6.89 -27.22
N ASP A 72 26.05 6.36 -26.41
CA ASP A 72 25.74 5.48 -25.30
C ASP A 72 25.52 6.27 -24.02
N ARG A 73 24.43 5.93 -23.31
CA ARG A 73 24.07 6.53 -22.02
C ARG A 73 23.74 5.43 -21.00
N TYR A 74 23.95 5.71 -19.72
CA TYR A 74 23.62 4.81 -18.63
C TYR A 74 23.08 5.57 -17.43
N GLY A 75 22.26 4.94 -16.63
CA GLY A 75 21.78 5.47 -15.36
C GLY A 75 22.76 5.21 -14.22
N VAL A 76 22.87 6.12 -13.27
CA VAL A 76 23.61 5.93 -12.01
C VAL A 76 22.72 6.32 -10.86
N TYR A 77 22.68 5.49 -9.80
CA TYR A 77 21.97 5.85 -8.58
C TYR A 77 22.66 7.01 -7.86
N VAL A 78 21.87 7.99 -7.44
CA VAL A 78 22.32 9.20 -6.74
C VAL A 78 21.38 9.55 -5.60
N ASN A 79 21.85 10.31 -4.61
CA ASN A 79 21.02 10.88 -3.54
C ASN A 79 20.53 12.27 -3.95
N LYS A 80 19.44 12.36 -4.70
CA LYS A 80 18.96 13.62 -5.27
C LYS A 80 17.56 13.98 -4.80
N ASP A 81 16.73 12.98 -4.54
CA ASP A 81 15.32 13.21 -4.26
C ASP A 81 15.05 13.53 -2.80
N HIS A 82 13.94 14.19 -2.58
CA HIS A 82 13.41 14.50 -1.27
C HIS A 82 11.91 14.25 -1.22
N ALA A 83 11.41 14.02 -0.02
CA ALA A 83 10.00 13.83 0.24
C ALA A 83 9.61 14.47 1.57
N ASN A 84 8.33 14.73 1.72
CA ASN A 84 7.75 15.09 2.99
C ASN A 84 6.48 14.28 3.26
N SER A 85 6.22 14.04 4.54
CA SER A 85 4.96 13.44 4.99
C SER A 85 4.46 14.20 6.19
N LYS A 86 3.21 14.62 6.17
CA LYS A 86 2.57 15.39 7.24
C LYS A 86 1.18 14.85 7.50
N GLY A 87 0.75 14.91 8.77
CA GLY A 87 -0.56 14.36 9.09
C GLY A 87 -0.98 14.59 10.52
N ILE A 88 -2.21 14.16 10.78
CA ILE A 88 -2.81 14.15 12.11
C ILE A 88 -3.38 12.76 12.34
N THR A 89 -3.03 12.18 13.49
CA THR A 89 -3.60 10.93 13.98
C THR A 89 -4.47 11.19 15.19
N VAL A 90 -5.66 10.62 15.21
CA VAL A 90 -6.58 10.62 16.36
C VAL A 90 -6.80 9.18 16.78
N ALA A 91 -6.39 8.84 17.99
CA ALA A 91 -6.56 7.51 18.57
C ALA A 91 -7.52 7.57 19.76
N LEU A 92 -8.55 6.73 19.72
CA LEU A 92 -9.50 6.54 20.80
C LEU A 92 -9.37 5.10 21.32
N SER A 93 -9.12 4.95 22.61
CA SER A 93 -9.03 3.65 23.25
C SER A 93 -10.03 3.51 24.39
N LYS A 94 -10.64 2.33 24.49
CA LYS A 94 -11.52 1.97 25.61
C LYS A 94 -11.07 0.66 26.23
N ARG A 95 -10.72 0.68 27.50
CA ARG A 95 -10.38 -0.52 28.28
C ARG A 95 -11.64 -1.24 28.77
N SER A 96 -11.54 -2.56 28.89
CA SER A 96 -12.66 -3.39 29.33
C SER A 96 -12.82 -3.37 30.87
N GLN A 97 -13.59 -2.44 31.39
CA GLN A 97 -14.16 -2.61 32.73
C GLN A 97 -15.61 -3.13 32.70
N GLN A 98 -16.29 -3.04 31.56
CA GLN A 98 -17.72 -3.35 31.39
C GLN A 98 -18.03 -4.17 30.14
N LYS A 99 -17.33 -5.29 29.92
CA LYS A 99 -17.61 -6.21 28.83
C LYS A 99 -17.28 -5.71 27.42
N VAL A 100 -17.09 -4.39 27.22
CA VAL A 100 -16.74 -3.79 25.92
C VAL A 100 -15.40 -3.11 26.01
N SER A 101 -14.50 -3.47 25.12
CA SER A 101 -13.22 -2.79 24.91
C SER A 101 -13.00 -2.55 23.42
N GLY A 102 -12.11 -1.64 23.07
CA GLY A 102 -11.78 -1.38 21.69
C GLY A 102 -10.81 -0.25 21.52
N ASN A 103 -10.35 -0.10 20.30
CA ASN A 103 -9.58 1.03 19.83
C ASN A 103 -10.10 1.47 18.47
N LEU A 104 -9.94 2.74 18.17
CA LEU A 104 -10.24 3.38 16.91
C LEU A 104 -9.13 4.37 16.61
N ASP A 105 -8.46 4.19 15.48
CA ASP A 105 -7.36 5.02 15.04
C ASP A 105 -7.69 5.61 13.67
N TYR A 106 -7.73 6.92 13.58
CA TYR A 106 -7.92 7.64 12.35
C TYR A 106 -6.69 8.49 12.05
N THR A 107 -6.19 8.38 10.83
CA THR A 107 -5.08 9.21 10.34
C THR A 107 -5.49 9.92 9.06
N TYR A 108 -5.27 11.23 9.04
CA TYR A 108 -5.22 12.02 7.82
C TYR A 108 -3.76 12.34 7.52
N SER A 109 -3.27 11.98 6.33
CA SER A 109 -1.88 12.19 5.94
C SER A 109 -1.73 12.65 4.50
N ILE A 110 -0.67 13.39 4.24
CA ILE A 110 -0.23 13.82 2.91
C ILE A 110 1.23 13.45 2.80
N SER A 111 1.58 12.66 1.77
CA SER A 111 2.96 12.25 1.47
C SER A 111 3.29 12.64 0.03
N GLU A 112 4.27 13.51 -0.15
CA GLU A 112 4.66 14.09 -1.42
C GLU A 112 6.18 14.06 -1.57
N GLY A 113 6.67 13.85 -2.78
CA GLY A 113 8.09 13.82 -3.10
C GLY A 113 8.36 14.07 -4.57
N ASN A 114 9.61 14.00 -4.98
CA ASN A 114 9.99 14.19 -6.39
C ASN A 114 9.59 13.00 -7.25
N ALA A 115 9.75 11.77 -6.71
CA ALA A 115 9.34 10.52 -7.35
C ALA A 115 9.14 9.44 -6.28
N SER A 116 8.35 8.42 -6.61
CA SER A 116 8.15 7.24 -5.74
C SER A 116 9.16 6.14 -6.03
N ASP A 117 9.62 6.03 -7.26
CA ASP A 117 10.57 5.02 -7.73
C ASP A 117 11.94 5.66 -7.99
N PRO A 118 13.05 5.11 -7.45
CA PRO A 118 14.41 5.58 -7.71
C PRO A 118 14.80 5.58 -9.19
N THR A 119 14.16 4.76 -10.00
CA THR A 119 14.42 4.62 -11.44
C THR A 119 13.47 5.44 -12.30
N ALA A 120 12.54 6.20 -11.72
CA ALA A 120 11.55 6.98 -12.47
C ALA A 120 12.20 7.92 -13.50
N ALA A 121 13.22 8.69 -13.10
CA ALA A 121 13.93 9.59 -14.00
C ALA A 121 14.63 8.86 -15.17
N PHE A 122 15.12 7.63 -14.93
CA PHE A 122 15.72 6.79 -15.97
C PHE A 122 14.68 6.34 -17.00
N TYR A 123 13.51 5.88 -16.56
CA TYR A 123 12.43 5.46 -17.45
C TYR A 123 11.79 6.63 -18.20
N ASP A 124 11.66 7.78 -17.56
CA ASP A 124 11.16 8.99 -18.18
C ASP A 124 12.07 9.40 -19.35
N GLU A 125 13.37 9.47 -19.12
CA GLU A 125 14.32 9.84 -20.19
C GLU A 125 14.43 8.77 -21.29
N GLN A 126 14.28 7.49 -20.95
CA GLN A 126 14.22 6.42 -21.96
C GLN A 126 12.99 6.56 -22.87
N SER A 127 11.91 7.15 -22.35
CA SER A 127 10.65 7.39 -23.06
C SER A 127 10.56 8.79 -23.67
N ASP A 128 11.65 9.58 -23.69
CA ASP A 128 11.68 10.98 -24.09
C ASP A 128 10.71 11.88 -23.31
N ILE A 129 10.42 11.52 -22.04
CA ILE A 129 9.61 12.29 -21.11
C ILE A 129 10.54 13.08 -20.20
N GLU A 130 10.28 14.38 -20.01
CA GLU A 130 11.05 15.19 -19.06
C GLU A 130 10.74 14.78 -17.63
N PRO A 131 11.75 14.44 -16.78
CA PRO A 131 11.52 14.07 -15.40
C PRO A 131 10.77 15.15 -14.60
N GLU A 132 9.99 14.73 -13.63
CA GLU A 132 9.20 15.62 -12.78
C GLU A 132 10.07 16.63 -12.03
N LYS A 133 9.69 17.91 -12.10
CA LYS A 133 10.34 19.01 -11.38
C LYS A 133 9.52 19.55 -10.20
N MET A 134 8.43 18.89 -9.90
CA MET A 134 7.49 19.26 -8.82
C MET A 134 7.32 18.14 -7.82
N LEU A 135 6.74 18.44 -6.68
CA LEU A 135 6.34 17.43 -5.72
C LEU A 135 5.05 16.74 -6.21
N VAL A 136 5.08 15.42 -6.27
CA VAL A 136 3.95 14.57 -6.65
C VAL A 136 3.53 13.70 -5.47
N PRO A 137 2.28 13.22 -5.40
CA PRO A 137 1.89 12.24 -4.39
C PRO A 137 2.74 10.98 -4.52
N LEU A 138 3.25 10.47 -3.39
CA LEU A 138 4.01 9.23 -3.37
C LEU A 138 3.09 8.00 -3.38
N ASP A 139 3.56 6.86 -3.86
CA ASP A 139 2.79 5.61 -3.99
C ASP A 139 2.08 5.18 -2.70
N TRP A 140 2.63 5.57 -1.55
CA TRP A 140 2.06 5.29 -0.22
C TRP A 140 1.22 6.45 0.34
N ASP A 141 0.91 7.50 -0.46
CA ASP A 141 0.09 8.62 -0.03
C ASP A 141 -1.37 8.22 0.12
N GLN A 142 -1.72 7.65 1.27
CA GLN A 142 -3.09 7.33 1.64
C GLN A 142 -3.67 8.43 2.53
N ARG A 143 -4.58 9.23 1.95
CA ARG A 143 -5.09 10.45 2.61
C ARG A 143 -5.88 10.17 3.89
N HIS A 144 -6.65 9.11 3.91
CA HIS A 144 -7.50 8.73 5.04
C HIS A 144 -7.31 7.27 5.36
N THR A 145 -6.96 6.98 6.60
CA THR A 145 -6.87 5.62 7.13
C THR A 145 -7.67 5.54 8.41
N LEU A 146 -8.56 4.56 8.52
CA LEU A 146 -9.33 4.28 9.73
C LEU A 146 -9.17 2.81 10.08
N ASN A 147 -8.67 2.54 11.28
CA ASN A 147 -8.53 1.19 11.80
C ASN A 147 -9.29 1.11 13.12
N GLY A 148 -9.96 0.00 13.36
CA GLY A 148 -10.64 -0.18 14.62
C GLY A 148 -10.81 -1.62 15.01
N THR A 149 -10.88 -1.82 16.31
CA THR A 149 -11.23 -3.11 16.92
C THR A 149 -12.24 -2.87 18.02
N ILE A 150 -13.34 -3.63 18.00
CA ILE A 150 -14.34 -3.64 19.05
C ILE A 150 -14.45 -5.07 19.56
N THR A 151 -14.28 -5.26 20.85
CA THR A 151 -14.42 -6.56 21.51
C THR A 151 -15.55 -6.49 22.53
N PHE A 152 -16.48 -7.39 22.39
CA PHE A 152 -17.54 -7.64 23.37
C PHE A 152 -17.31 -8.98 24.06
N GLN A 153 -17.00 -8.94 25.35
CA GLN A 153 -16.73 -10.11 26.16
C GLN A 153 -17.67 -10.14 27.37
N PRO A 154 -18.91 -10.64 27.22
CA PRO A 154 -19.92 -10.64 28.26
C PRO A 154 -19.52 -11.51 29.46
N THR A 155 -18.74 -12.57 29.23
CA THR A 155 -18.25 -13.50 30.25
C THR A 155 -16.78 -13.88 29.95
N LYS A 156 -16.13 -14.52 30.93
CA LYS A 156 -14.80 -15.12 30.72
C LYS A 156 -14.82 -16.32 29.76
N LEU A 157 -15.99 -16.82 29.42
CA LEU A 157 -16.20 -18.01 28.60
C LEU A 157 -16.53 -17.67 27.14
N SER A 158 -16.93 -16.45 26.85
CA SER A 158 -17.39 -16.07 25.52
C SER A 158 -16.95 -14.67 25.16
N GLY A 159 -16.63 -14.47 23.90
CA GLY A 159 -16.27 -13.16 23.36
C GLY A 159 -16.47 -13.09 21.86
N LEU A 160 -16.71 -11.88 21.39
CA LEU A 160 -16.82 -11.52 19.98
C LEU A 160 -15.98 -10.29 19.73
N SER A 161 -15.11 -10.35 18.74
CA SER A 161 -14.28 -9.22 18.30
C SER A 161 -14.55 -8.92 16.84
N MET A 162 -14.72 -7.65 16.51
CA MET A 162 -14.80 -7.14 15.16
C MET A 162 -13.59 -6.25 14.92
N VAL A 163 -12.89 -6.51 13.82
CA VAL A 163 -11.79 -5.67 13.31
C VAL A 163 -12.25 -5.06 12.01
N PHE A 164 -12.10 -3.77 11.85
CA PHE A 164 -12.42 -3.09 10.62
C PHE A 164 -11.31 -2.15 10.20
N ASN A 165 -11.13 -2.04 8.89
CA ASN A 165 -10.14 -1.19 8.24
C ASN A 165 -10.81 -0.46 7.08
N TYR A 166 -10.49 0.80 6.95
CA TYR A 166 -10.81 1.64 5.80
C TYR A 166 -9.57 2.39 5.36
N GLY A 167 -9.32 2.44 4.06
CA GLY A 167 -8.28 3.26 3.46
C GLY A 167 -8.80 3.98 2.22
N SER A 168 -8.54 5.28 2.12
CA SER A 168 -8.75 5.97 0.85
C SER A 168 -7.82 5.40 -0.21
N GLY A 169 -8.18 5.53 -1.49
CA GLY A 169 -7.38 5.00 -2.58
C GLY A 169 -5.96 5.52 -2.58
N PHE A 170 -5.01 4.63 -2.80
CA PHE A 170 -3.62 4.97 -3.11
C PHE A 170 -3.54 5.68 -4.47
N PRO A 171 -2.53 6.52 -4.70
CA PRO A 171 -2.32 7.12 -6.00
C PRO A 171 -1.91 6.07 -7.04
N TYR A 172 -2.10 6.41 -8.30
CA TYR A 172 -1.59 5.70 -9.45
C TYR A 172 -1.39 6.69 -10.59
N THR A 173 -0.52 6.35 -11.54
CA THR A 173 -0.28 7.18 -12.71
C THR A 173 -1.27 6.83 -13.81
N THR A 174 -2.03 7.83 -14.30
CA THR A 174 -2.96 7.62 -15.39
C THR A 174 -2.23 7.50 -16.72
N THR A 175 -2.68 6.57 -17.56
CA THR A 175 -2.12 6.33 -18.89
C THR A 175 -3.18 6.51 -19.98
N ASN A 176 -2.74 6.81 -21.18
CA ASN A 176 -3.58 6.77 -22.37
C ASN A 176 -3.68 5.34 -22.94
N GLU A 177 -4.32 5.19 -24.08
CA GLU A 177 -4.49 3.93 -24.82
C GLU A 177 -3.18 3.27 -25.28
N ASP A 178 -2.13 4.05 -25.45
CA ASP A 178 -0.79 3.58 -25.80
C ASP A 178 0.05 3.20 -24.58
N GLY A 179 -0.52 3.29 -23.38
CA GLY A 179 0.18 3.06 -22.12
C GLY A 179 1.11 4.20 -21.69
N GLN A 180 1.09 5.33 -22.41
CA GLN A 180 1.89 6.49 -22.08
C GLN A 180 1.23 7.31 -20.96
N ARG A 181 2.05 7.86 -20.09
CA ARG A 181 1.61 8.73 -18.99
C ARG A 181 0.90 9.98 -19.53
N THR A 182 -0.29 10.29 -18.99
CA THR A 182 -1.10 11.42 -19.45
C THR A 182 -0.77 12.74 -18.76
N SER A 183 -0.15 12.69 -17.58
CA SER A 183 0.16 13.85 -16.73
C SER A 183 1.30 13.52 -15.79
N PHE A 184 1.48 14.26 -14.67
CA PHE A 184 2.47 13.95 -13.65
C PHE A 184 2.24 12.58 -13.00
N GLU A 185 3.30 12.05 -12.38
CA GLU A 185 3.25 10.77 -11.66
C GLU A 185 2.18 10.81 -10.56
N ASN A 186 1.47 9.69 -10.37
CA ASN A 186 0.49 9.55 -9.30
C ASN A 186 -0.67 10.56 -9.31
N ASN A 187 -1.07 11.00 -10.50
CA ASN A 187 -2.13 11.98 -10.72
C ASN A 187 -3.56 11.44 -10.54
N GLY A 188 -3.75 10.12 -10.51
CA GLY A 188 -5.02 9.45 -10.25
C GLY A 188 -5.11 8.86 -8.84
N ARG A 189 -6.32 8.43 -8.42
CA ARG A 189 -6.56 7.73 -7.16
C ARG A 189 -7.32 6.44 -7.40
N LYS A 190 -6.80 5.33 -6.86
CA LYS A 190 -7.51 4.04 -6.84
C LYS A 190 -8.78 4.13 -6.00
N PRO A 191 -9.75 3.21 -6.17
CA PRO A 191 -10.88 3.09 -5.27
C PRO A 191 -10.45 2.89 -3.81
N SER A 192 -11.29 3.35 -2.88
CA SER A 192 -11.09 3.12 -1.45
C SER A 192 -11.24 1.64 -1.11
N THR A 193 -10.53 1.20 -0.08
CA THR A 193 -10.56 -0.18 0.40
C THR A 193 -11.25 -0.31 1.75
N TYR A 194 -11.97 -1.40 1.95
CA TYR A 194 -12.69 -1.71 3.19
C TYR A 194 -12.47 -3.17 3.57
N ASN A 195 -12.32 -3.43 4.84
CA ASN A 195 -12.32 -4.80 5.35
C ASN A 195 -13.01 -4.85 6.71
N VAL A 196 -13.76 -5.91 6.94
CA VAL A 196 -14.35 -6.23 8.24
C VAL A 196 -14.13 -7.71 8.53
N ASP A 197 -13.44 -7.98 9.64
CA ASP A 197 -13.22 -9.33 10.14
C ASP A 197 -14.00 -9.54 11.43
N LEU A 198 -14.51 -10.74 11.63
CA LEU A 198 -15.22 -11.14 12.85
C LEU A 198 -14.54 -12.36 13.48
N ARG A 199 -14.32 -12.30 14.77
CA ARG A 199 -13.73 -13.39 15.56
C ARG A 199 -14.59 -13.66 16.79
N GLY A 200 -15.02 -14.90 16.94
CA GLY A 200 -15.78 -15.34 18.10
C GLY A 200 -15.15 -16.53 18.78
N PHE A 201 -15.32 -16.63 20.09
CA PHE A 201 -14.93 -17.80 20.84
C PHE A 201 -15.96 -18.14 21.92
N TYR A 202 -16.04 -19.42 22.22
CA TYR A 202 -16.83 -19.93 23.33
C TYR A 202 -16.11 -21.10 24.01
N HIS A 203 -16.03 -21.08 25.34
CA HIS A 203 -15.41 -22.12 26.16
C HIS A 203 -16.49 -22.90 26.90
N PHE A 204 -16.60 -24.17 26.61
CA PHE A 204 -17.46 -25.12 27.29
C PHE A 204 -16.66 -25.85 28.40
N GLN A 205 -17.09 -25.74 29.65
CA GLN A 205 -16.54 -26.55 30.73
C GLN A 205 -17.31 -27.86 30.79
N LEU A 206 -16.73 -28.95 30.27
CA LEU A 206 -17.40 -30.24 30.24
C LEU A 206 -17.28 -30.95 31.58
N SER A 207 -16.13 -30.84 32.24
CA SER A 207 -15.91 -31.32 33.63
C SER A 207 -14.86 -30.44 34.29
N LYS A 208 -14.55 -30.72 35.61
CA LYS A 208 -13.47 -30.02 36.33
C LYS A 208 -12.12 -30.12 35.60
N SER A 209 -11.92 -31.19 34.84
CA SER A 209 -10.66 -31.50 34.19
C SER A 209 -10.67 -31.29 32.66
N ILE A 210 -11.84 -31.06 32.06
CA ILE A 210 -11.95 -30.99 30.58
C ILE A 210 -12.64 -29.69 30.18
N ARG A 211 -11.95 -28.92 29.32
CA ARG A 211 -12.48 -27.71 28.67
C ARG A 211 -12.42 -27.87 27.16
N ILE A 212 -13.53 -27.58 26.50
CA ILE A 212 -13.62 -27.49 25.05
C ILE A 212 -13.70 -26.01 24.67
N SER A 213 -12.85 -25.57 23.75
CA SER A 213 -12.85 -24.22 23.22
C SER A 213 -13.22 -24.26 21.74
N ALA A 214 -14.33 -23.63 21.38
CA ALA A 214 -14.73 -23.42 20.00
C ALA A 214 -14.39 -22.00 19.60
N ASN A 215 -13.85 -21.81 18.39
CA ASN A 215 -13.62 -20.49 17.82
C ASN A 215 -14.10 -20.44 16.36
N ILE A 216 -14.50 -19.25 15.95
CA ILE A 216 -14.85 -18.91 14.58
C ILE A 216 -14.11 -17.65 14.18
N ASN A 217 -13.47 -17.67 13.01
CA ASN A 217 -12.85 -16.49 12.40
C ASN A 217 -13.45 -16.33 11.01
N VAL A 218 -14.05 -15.17 10.78
CA VAL A 218 -14.59 -14.78 9.47
C VAL A 218 -13.74 -13.62 8.97
N TYR A 219 -12.97 -13.84 7.93
CA TYR A 219 -12.20 -12.81 7.25
C TYR A 219 -13.02 -12.26 6.09
N ASN A 220 -12.95 -10.97 5.87
CA ASN A 220 -13.72 -10.25 4.87
C ASN A 220 -15.24 -10.59 4.99
N LEU A 221 -15.82 -10.27 6.15
CA LEU A 221 -17.22 -10.59 6.49
C LEU A 221 -18.21 -10.11 5.44
N LEU A 222 -17.96 -8.96 4.83
CA LEU A 222 -18.84 -8.33 3.86
C LEU A 222 -18.62 -8.83 2.42
N ASP A 223 -17.62 -9.71 2.20
CA ASP A 223 -17.22 -10.26 0.90
C ASP A 223 -16.92 -9.17 -0.15
N ILE A 224 -16.29 -8.09 0.28
CA ILE A 224 -15.93 -6.97 -0.59
C ILE A 224 -14.69 -7.35 -1.39
N ARG A 225 -14.74 -7.14 -2.70
CA ARG A 225 -13.59 -7.26 -3.60
C ARG A 225 -12.94 -5.89 -3.74
N ASN A 226 -11.98 -5.58 -2.87
CA ASN A 226 -11.22 -4.36 -2.97
C ASN A 226 -10.30 -4.41 -4.20
N GLU A 227 -10.27 -3.33 -4.96
CA GLU A 227 -9.40 -3.16 -6.13
C GLU A 227 -8.00 -2.74 -5.66
N LEU A 228 -7.02 -3.64 -5.71
CA LEU A 228 -5.65 -3.42 -5.22
C LEU A 228 -4.73 -2.92 -6.34
N THR A 229 -4.86 -3.51 -7.52
CA THR A 229 -4.18 -3.10 -8.74
C THR A 229 -5.22 -2.64 -9.76
N VAL A 230 -4.95 -1.54 -10.43
CA VAL A 230 -5.87 -0.95 -11.41
C VAL A 230 -5.17 -0.77 -12.75
N TYR A 231 -5.94 -0.75 -13.84
CA TYR A 231 -5.45 -0.33 -15.15
C TYR A 231 -5.25 1.19 -15.16
N GLY A 232 -4.15 1.64 -15.75
CA GLY A 232 -3.78 3.05 -15.76
C GLY A 232 -4.74 3.94 -16.55
N ASP A 233 -5.42 3.39 -17.55
CA ASP A 233 -6.38 4.08 -18.41
C ASP A 233 -7.75 4.31 -17.75
N THR A 234 -8.19 3.39 -16.89
CA THR A 234 -9.52 3.46 -16.27
C THR A 234 -9.50 3.72 -14.76
N GLY A 235 -8.40 3.43 -14.09
CA GLY A 235 -8.32 3.44 -12.64
C GLY A 235 -9.14 2.34 -11.96
N ARG A 236 -9.51 1.29 -12.71
CA ARG A 236 -10.33 0.17 -12.24
C ARG A 236 -9.63 -1.15 -12.53
N SER A 237 -9.93 -2.17 -11.73
CA SER A 237 -9.41 -3.53 -11.91
C SER A 237 -10.24 -4.39 -12.87
N GLY A 238 -11.48 -4.00 -13.11
CA GLY A 238 -12.47 -4.82 -13.82
C GLY A 238 -12.45 -4.65 -15.32
N TYR A 239 -11.88 -3.58 -15.85
CA TYR A 239 -11.83 -3.32 -17.29
C TYR A 239 -10.75 -2.30 -17.66
N SER A 240 -10.32 -2.39 -18.93
CA SER A 240 -9.43 -1.41 -19.61
C SER A 240 -10.08 -0.99 -20.92
N LEU A 241 -9.78 0.18 -21.41
CA LEU A 241 -10.21 0.67 -22.73
C LEU A 241 -9.30 0.17 -23.86
N ILE A 242 -8.11 -0.31 -23.53
CA ILE A 242 -7.12 -0.84 -24.49
C ILE A 242 -7.72 -1.83 -25.50
N PRO A 243 -8.63 -2.78 -25.13
CA PRO A 243 -9.27 -3.66 -26.12
C PRO A 243 -10.00 -2.94 -27.25
N GLY A 244 -10.57 -1.76 -26.98
CA GLY A 244 -11.26 -0.97 -27.97
C GLY A 244 -10.35 -0.33 -29.04
N TYR A 245 -9.07 -0.19 -28.72
CA TYR A 245 -8.05 0.43 -29.57
C TYR A 245 -7.07 -0.58 -30.20
N THR A 246 -6.98 -1.78 -29.60
CA THR A 246 -6.10 -2.83 -30.11
C THR A 246 -6.71 -3.45 -31.38
N PRO A 247 -5.96 -3.59 -32.49
CA PRO A 247 -6.43 -4.29 -33.68
C PRO A 247 -6.90 -5.70 -33.30
N GLN A 248 -8.11 -6.06 -33.72
CA GLN A 248 -8.64 -7.39 -33.42
C GLN A 248 -7.75 -8.46 -34.07
N TYR A 249 -7.13 -9.28 -33.24
CA TYR A 249 -6.40 -10.45 -33.69
C TYR A 249 -7.40 -11.49 -34.20
N SER A 250 -7.32 -11.84 -35.48
CA SER A 250 -8.23 -12.78 -36.15
C SER A 250 -7.78 -14.25 -36.09
N GLY A 251 -6.71 -14.55 -35.37
CA GLY A 251 -6.19 -15.91 -35.19
C GLY A 251 -6.99 -16.72 -34.15
N PRO A 252 -6.77 -18.04 -34.07
CA PRO A 252 -7.40 -18.88 -33.04
C PRO A 252 -6.85 -18.48 -31.64
N MET A 253 -7.74 -18.01 -30.78
CA MET A 253 -7.43 -17.67 -29.39
C MET A 253 -8.20 -18.59 -28.46
N LEU A 254 -7.55 -18.99 -27.35
CA LEU A 254 -8.20 -19.79 -26.31
C LEU A 254 -9.16 -18.95 -25.46
N ASN A 255 -8.85 -17.65 -25.29
CA ASN A 255 -9.62 -16.69 -24.50
C ASN A 255 -9.84 -15.41 -25.30
N THR A 256 -10.88 -14.67 -24.97
CA THR A 256 -11.08 -13.32 -25.49
C THR A 256 -10.11 -12.35 -24.81
N LEU A 257 -9.85 -11.19 -25.43
CA LEU A 257 -9.03 -10.14 -24.84
C LEU A 257 -9.63 -9.64 -23.53
N ASP A 258 -10.97 -9.51 -23.47
CA ASP A 258 -11.68 -9.12 -22.24
C ASP A 258 -11.46 -10.10 -21.10
N GLU A 259 -11.50 -11.42 -21.38
CA GLU A 259 -11.20 -12.44 -20.37
C GLU A 259 -9.75 -12.37 -19.90
N TYR A 260 -8.81 -12.07 -20.79
CA TYR A 260 -7.40 -11.89 -20.43
C TYR A 260 -7.19 -10.70 -19.47
N LEU A 261 -8.01 -9.66 -19.60
CA LEU A 261 -7.92 -8.46 -18.75
C LEU A 261 -8.59 -8.63 -17.38
N ILE A 262 -9.37 -9.70 -17.17
CA ILE A 262 -9.92 -10.03 -15.85
C ILE A 262 -8.89 -10.80 -15.03
N VAL A 263 -8.15 -10.07 -14.18
CA VAL A 263 -7.06 -10.64 -13.36
C VAL A 263 -7.51 -10.79 -11.91
N PRO A 264 -7.75 -12.01 -11.41
CA PRO A 264 -8.23 -12.24 -10.03
C PRO A 264 -7.30 -11.68 -8.95
N SER A 265 -5.98 -11.66 -9.19
CA SER A 265 -4.99 -11.11 -8.25
C SER A 265 -5.02 -9.58 -8.11
N TYR A 266 -5.78 -8.88 -8.95
CA TYR A 266 -6.01 -7.44 -8.82
C TYR A 266 -6.99 -7.08 -7.70
N TYR A 267 -7.66 -8.11 -7.14
CA TYR A 267 -8.64 -7.93 -6.07
C TYR A 267 -8.16 -8.54 -4.75
N SER A 268 -8.71 -8.06 -3.65
CA SER A 268 -8.51 -8.66 -2.33
C SER A 268 -9.11 -10.07 -2.27
N ALA A 269 -8.62 -10.87 -1.31
CA ALA A 269 -9.13 -12.22 -1.08
C ALA A 269 -10.64 -12.20 -0.74
N PRO A 270 -11.41 -13.19 -1.22
CA PRO A 270 -12.83 -13.32 -0.88
C PRO A 270 -13.00 -13.71 0.60
N ARG A 271 -14.24 -13.70 1.05
CA ARG A 271 -14.59 -14.13 2.41
C ARG A 271 -14.09 -15.54 2.71
N GLN A 272 -13.45 -15.68 3.87
CA GLN A 272 -12.98 -16.95 4.39
C GLN A 272 -13.56 -17.19 5.79
N ILE A 273 -14.08 -18.39 6.03
CA ILE A 273 -14.60 -18.79 7.34
C ILE A 273 -13.76 -19.96 7.85
N LYS A 274 -13.19 -19.79 9.04
CA LYS A 274 -12.40 -20.83 9.72
C LYS A 274 -13.02 -21.18 11.05
N PHE A 275 -13.22 -22.47 11.29
CA PHE A 275 -13.67 -23.02 12.57
C PHE A 275 -12.49 -23.72 13.25
N GLY A 276 -12.38 -23.56 14.55
CA GLY A 276 -11.40 -24.27 15.36
C GLY A 276 -12.02 -24.84 16.61
N LEU A 277 -11.60 -26.08 16.95
CA LEU A 277 -11.93 -26.74 18.21
C LEU A 277 -10.63 -27.13 18.91
N ALA A 278 -10.54 -26.85 20.20
CA ALA A 278 -9.44 -27.29 21.04
C ALA A 278 -9.98 -27.92 22.30
N VAL A 279 -9.40 -29.05 22.72
CA VAL A 279 -9.70 -29.72 23.98
C VAL A 279 -8.48 -29.58 24.88
N SER A 280 -8.68 -29.06 26.07
CA SER A 280 -7.63 -28.92 27.09
C SER A 280 -7.97 -29.75 28.31
N PHE A 281 -6.99 -30.49 28.83
CA PHE A 281 -7.04 -31.29 30.02
C PHE A 281 -6.27 -30.57 31.14
N ARG A 282 -6.84 -30.50 32.34
CA ARG A 282 -6.20 -29.95 33.55
C ARG A 282 -5.90 -31.04 34.53
#